data_baeae42b3c11ea2ae0ef3cd1eef62888
#
_entry.id   baeae42b3c11ea2ae0ef3cd1eef62888
#
_cell.length_a   1.000
_cell.length_b   1.000
_cell.length_c   1.000
_cell.angle_alpha   90.00
_cell.angle_beta   90.00
_cell.angle_gamma   90.00
#
_symmetry.space_group_name_H-M   'P 1'
#
loop_
_entity.id
_entity.type
_entity.pdbx_description
1 polymer ?
#
loop_
_entity_poly.entity_id
_entity_poly.type
_entity_poly.pdbx_seq_one_letter_code
_entity_poly.pdbx_strand_id
1 'polypeptide(L)'
;MSNPENSYQYGAEEDLEVIIGNYIKDMLRYNKRIKVILSNKDYNSIQLVGQNILMLHGHQIKNINNVIKDYSIQHKKWYDIVICGHLHGGSSKSLAELNGNTELKVVPSIVGSDPYSDSLKVGSKSMSKMYKIEKSNGITEEYTFVLN
;
A
#
# COMPACT_ATOMS: atom_id res chain seq x y z
N MET A 1 14.87 16.68 -32.26
CA MET A 1 15.90 15.96 -31.47
C MET A 1 15.33 15.83 -30.08
N SER A 2 14.73 14.68 -29.78
CA SER A 2 14.12 14.36 -28.48
C SER A 2 15.21 13.81 -27.57
N ASN A 3 15.37 14.49 -26.43
CA ASN A 3 16.27 14.06 -25.36
C ASN A 3 15.68 12.79 -24.74
N PRO A 4 16.38 11.66 -24.71
CA PRO A 4 15.91 10.53 -23.92
C PRO A 4 16.19 10.83 -22.45
N GLU A 5 15.15 11.15 -21.69
CA GLU A 5 15.22 11.16 -20.26
C GLU A 5 15.63 9.75 -19.79
N ASN A 6 16.86 9.66 -19.30
CA ASN A 6 17.35 8.50 -18.58
C ASN A 6 16.50 8.32 -17.31
N SER A 7 15.40 7.62 -17.42
CA SER A 7 14.78 7.02 -16.25
C SER A 7 15.71 5.87 -15.83
N TYR A 8 16.55 6.13 -14.84
CA TYR A 8 17.23 5.07 -14.12
C TYR A 8 16.14 4.26 -13.43
N GLN A 9 15.70 3.18 -14.07
CA GLN A 9 14.98 2.12 -13.39
C GLN A 9 16.01 1.41 -12.51
N TYR A 10 16.07 1.79 -11.25
CA TYR A 10 16.75 0.99 -10.24
C TYR A 10 16.11 -0.39 -10.27
N GLY A 11 16.91 -1.43 -10.42
CA GLY A 11 16.42 -2.79 -10.27
C GLY A 11 15.80 -2.96 -8.89
N ALA A 12 14.76 -3.76 -8.74
CA ALA A 12 14.09 -4.01 -7.46
C ALA A 12 15.06 -4.47 -6.34
N GLU A 13 16.24 -4.91 -6.70
CA GLU A 13 17.31 -5.32 -5.78
C GLU A 13 18.08 -4.13 -5.18
N GLU A 14 18.00 -2.96 -5.78
CA GLU A 14 18.65 -1.71 -5.34
C GLU A 14 17.69 -0.80 -4.56
N ASP A 15 16.44 -1.20 -4.42
CA ASP A 15 15.43 -0.43 -3.70
C ASP A 15 15.68 -0.52 -2.18
N LEU A 16 15.84 0.62 -1.54
CA LEU A 16 16.03 0.73 -0.09
C LEU A 16 14.90 0.04 0.69
N GLU A 17 13.67 0.07 0.18
CA GLU A 17 12.51 -0.58 0.80
C GLU A 17 12.69 -2.10 0.84
N VAL A 18 13.25 -2.70 -0.22
CA VAL A 18 13.56 -4.14 -0.28
C VAL A 18 14.65 -4.50 0.72
N ILE A 19 15.67 -3.67 0.86
CA ILE A 19 16.77 -3.88 1.83
C ILE A 19 16.21 -3.85 3.25
N ILE A 20 15.45 -2.81 3.59
CA ILE A 20 14.82 -2.67 4.91
C ILE A 20 13.85 -3.83 5.17
N GLY A 21 13.04 -4.20 4.18
CA GLY A 21 12.11 -5.31 4.29
C GLY A 21 12.80 -6.65 4.59
N ASN A 22 13.91 -6.94 3.91
CA ASN A 22 14.72 -8.13 4.18
C ASN A 22 15.35 -8.09 5.57
N TYR A 23 15.85 -6.93 6.00
CA TYR A 23 16.37 -6.76 7.35
C TYR A 23 15.31 -7.06 8.42
N ILE A 24 14.11 -6.51 8.29
CA ILE A 24 12.98 -6.78 9.19
C ILE A 24 12.62 -8.27 9.18
N LYS A 25 12.57 -8.88 8.00
CA LYS A 25 12.29 -10.32 7.85
C LYS A 25 13.31 -11.16 8.59
N ASP A 26 14.59 -10.82 8.49
CA ASP A 26 15.67 -11.53 9.19
C ASP A 26 15.59 -11.34 10.71
N MET A 27 15.34 -10.13 11.18
CA MET A 27 15.16 -9.85 12.61
C MET A 27 14.01 -10.67 13.21
N LEU A 28 12.93 -10.83 12.47
CA LEU A 28 11.70 -11.48 12.94
C LEU A 28 11.62 -12.95 12.60
N ARG A 29 12.65 -13.55 11.96
CA ARG A 29 12.61 -14.93 11.44
C ARG A 29 12.28 -16.02 12.47
N TYR A 30 12.62 -15.79 13.72
CA TYR A 30 12.33 -16.73 14.81
C TYR A 30 10.99 -16.51 15.51
N ASN A 31 10.29 -15.39 15.18
CA ASN A 31 9.00 -15.11 15.76
C ASN A 31 7.89 -15.79 14.94
N LYS A 32 7.42 -16.95 15.41
CA LYS A 32 6.40 -17.76 14.72
C LYS A 32 5.03 -17.06 14.58
N ARG A 33 4.80 -15.97 15.30
CA ARG A 33 3.53 -15.21 15.24
C ARG A 33 3.56 -14.11 14.18
N ILE A 34 4.73 -13.80 13.63
CA ILE A 34 4.90 -12.75 12.63
C ILE A 34 5.34 -13.37 11.31
N LYS A 35 4.69 -12.99 10.24
CA LYS A 35 5.06 -13.34 8.88
C LYS A 35 5.32 -12.06 8.08
N VAL A 36 6.54 -11.85 7.64
CA VAL A 36 6.92 -10.75 6.75
C VAL A 36 6.81 -11.24 5.31
N ILE A 37 5.97 -10.56 4.52
CA ILE A 37 5.73 -10.86 3.10
C ILE A 37 6.26 -9.67 2.31
N LEU A 38 7.25 -9.92 1.46
CA LEU A 38 7.84 -8.93 0.57
C LEU A 38 7.39 -9.21 -0.86
N SER A 39 7.24 -8.16 -1.65
CA SER A 39 6.98 -8.23 -3.09
C SER A 39 8.15 -7.59 -3.84
N ASN A 40 8.49 -8.15 -4.97
CA ASN A 40 9.42 -7.56 -5.95
C ASN A 40 8.67 -6.83 -7.09
N LYS A 41 7.40 -6.49 -6.85
CA LYS A 41 6.51 -5.80 -7.80
C LYS A 41 6.00 -4.51 -7.16
N ASP A 42 5.52 -3.60 -7.96
CA ASP A 42 4.89 -2.34 -7.53
C ASP A 42 3.57 -2.56 -6.76
N TYR A 43 3.19 -3.80 -6.58
CA TYR A 43 2.01 -4.19 -5.81
C TYR A 43 2.28 -5.46 -5.00
N ASN A 44 1.47 -5.66 -3.99
CA ASN A 44 1.41 -6.92 -3.25
C ASN A 44 -0.03 -7.44 -3.25
N SER A 45 -0.21 -8.70 -3.59
CA SER A 45 -1.51 -9.36 -3.65
C SER A 45 -1.47 -10.61 -2.78
N ILE A 46 -2.17 -10.56 -1.66
CA ILE A 46 -2.19 -11.63 -0.67
C ILE A 46 -3.60 -12.09 -0.37
N GLN A 47 -3.71 -13.30 0.18
CA GLN A 47 -4.93 -13.77 0.81
C GLN A 47 -4.68 -13.95 2.32
N LEU A 48 -5.50 -13.31 3.13
CA LEU A 48 -5.41 -13.38 4.59
C LEU A 48 -6.79 -13.66 5.17
N VAL A 49 -6.92 -14.70 5.96
CA VAL A 49 -8.18 -15.17 6.59
C VAL A 49 -9.39 -15.22 5.63
N GLY A 50 -9.14 -15.57 4.37
CA GLY A 50 -10.17 -15.65 3.34
C GLY A 50 -10.45 -14.34 2.59
N GLN A 51 -9.87 -13.22 3.02
CA GLN A 51 -9.97 -11.93 2.33
C GLN A 51 -8.85 -11.79 1.30
N ASN A 52 -9.17 -11.34 0.10
CA ASN A 52 -8.19 -10.98 -0.94
C ASN A 52 -7.78 -9.52 -0.75
N ILE A 53 -6.51 -9.29 -0.53
CA ILE A 53 -5.97 -7.97 -0.23
C ILE A 53 -5.02 -7.55 -1.34
N LEU A 54 -5.21 -6.35 -1.88
CA LEU A 54 -4.31 -5.70 -2.82
C LEU A 54 -3.67 -4.51 -2.15
N MET A 55 -2.35 -4.44 -2.20
CA MET A 55 -1.58 -3.30 -1.72
C MET A 55 -0.86 -2.63 -2.88
N LEU A 56 -0.98 -1.31 -3.00
CA LEU A 56 -0.46 -0.50 -4.09
C LEU A 56 0.29 0.71 -3.53
N HIS A 57 1.35 1.14 -4.20
CA HIS A 57 2.03 2.37 -3.79
C HIS A 57 1.22 3.64 -4.13
N GLY A 58 0.55 3.68 -5.26
CA GLY A 58 -0.40 4.76 -5.61
C GLY A 58 0.19 5.96 -6.36
N HIS A 59 1.50 6.10 -6.52
CA HIS A 59 2.15 7.28 -7.11
C HIS A 59 1.74 7.58 -8.57
N GLN A 60 1.31 6.59 -9.32
CA GLN A 60 0.88 6.74 -10.73
C GLN A 60 -0.62 6.53 -10.94
N ILE A 61 -1.38 6.42 -9.86
CA ILE A 61 -2.81 6.08 -9.94
C ILE A 61 -3.64 7.35 -10.18
N LYS A 62 -4.12 7.52 -11.41
CA LYS A 62 -5.08 8.59 -11.75
C LYS A 62 -6.52 8.23 -11.35
N ASN A 63 -6.88 6.96 -11.47
CA ASN A 63 -8.20 6.45 -11.11
C ASN A 63 -8.06 5.09 -10.46
N ILE A 64 -8.24 5.06 -9.14
CA ILE A 64 -8.08 3.85 -8.34
C ILE A 64 -9.08 2.75 -8.73
N ASN A 65 -10.30 3.12 -9.14
CA ASN A 65 -11.32 2.16 -9.51
C ASN A 65 -10.93 1.35 -10.74
N ASN A 66 -10.36 2.02 -11.75
CA ASN A 66 -9.88 1.35 -12.96
C ASN A 66 -8.72 0.42 -12.63
N VAL A 67 -7.78 0.86 -11.80
CA VAL A 67 -6.63 0.06 -11.38
C VAL A 67 -7.06 -1.20 -10.64
N ILE A 68 -8.01 -1.09 -9.70
CA ILE A 68 -8.55 -2.25 -8.98
C ILE A 68 -9.23 -3.23 -9.95
N LYS A 69 -10.01 -2.72 -10.90
CA LYS A 69 -10.65 -3.52 -11.93
C LYS A 69 -9.62 -4.27 -12.80
N ASP A 70 -8.58 -3.57 -13.25
CA ASP A 70 -7.53 -4.14 -14.11
C ASP A 70 -6.79 -5.26 -13.38
N TYR A 71 -6.39 -5.04 -12.11
CA TYR A 71 -5.78 -6.09 -11.29
C TYR A 71 -6.73 -7.26 -11.02
N SER A 72 -8.02 -6.99 -10.81
CA SER A 72 -9.02 -8.04 -10.61
C SER A 72 -9.16 -8.93 -11.84
N ILE A 73 -9.17 -8.34 -13.03
CA ILE A 73 -9.21 -9.06 -14.30
C ILE A 73 -7.91 -9.85 -14.51
N GLN A 74 -6.76 -9.20 -14.34
CA GLN A 74 -5.44 -9.81 -14.51
C GLN A 74 -5.24 -11.02 -13.60
N HIS A 75 -5.65 -10.90 -12.33
CA HIS A 75 -5.46 -11.97 -11.35
C HIS A 75 -6.66 -12.92 -11.25
N LYS A 76 -7.72 -12.70 -12.04
CA LYS A 76 -8.95 -13.50 -12.07
C LYS A 76 -9.58 -13.67 -10.67
N LYS A 77 -9.55 -12.61 -9.87
CA LYS A 77 -10.12 -12.59 -8.52
C LYS A 77 -10.56 -11.18 -8.12
N TRP A 78 -11.57 -11.10 -7.27
CA TRP A 78 -11.97 -9.84 -6.65
C TRP A 78 -11.12 -9.56 -5.42
N TYR A 79 -10.92 -8.28 -5.14
CA TYR A 79 -10.26 -7.81 -3.94
C TYR A 79 -11.30 -7.29 -2.96
N ASP A 80 -11.27 -7.84 -1.75
CA ASP A 80 -12.15 -7.42 -0.66
C ASP A 80 -11.60 -6.16 0.00
N ILE A 81 -10.28 -6.04 0.08
CA ILE A 81 -9.58 -4.92 0.69
C ILE A 81 -8.49 -4.42 -0.25
N VAL A 82 -8.44 -3.10 -0.43
CA VAL A 82 -7.37 -2.43 -1.16
C VAL A 82 -6.71 -1.41 -0.25
N ILE A 83 -5.40 -1.52 -0.09
CA ILE A 83 -4.58 -0.59 0.69
C ILE A 83 -3.69 0.18 -0.28
N CYS A 84 -3.81 1.50 -0.29
CA CYS A 84 -3.08 2.37 -1.19
C CYS A 84 -2.29 3.40 -0.41
N GLY A 85 -1.00 3.50 -0.69
CA GLY A 85 -0.13 4.56 -0.18
C GLY A 85 -0.11 5.79 -1.09
N HIS A 86 0.72 6.77 -0.76
CA HIS A 86 1.08 7.95 -1.56
C HIS A 86 -0.08 8.90 -1.97
N LEU A 87 -1.31 8.57 -1.69
CA LEU A 87 -2.42 9.48 -1.91
C LEU A 87 -2.52 10.42 -0.70
N HIS A 88 -2.13 11.69 -0.90
CA HIS A 88 -2.23 12.70 0.15
C HIS A 88 -3.70 12.94 0.49
N GLY A 89 -4.10 12.63 1.73
CA GLY A 89 -5.45 12.90 2.16
C GLY A 89 -6.09 11.92 3.15
N GLY A 90 -5.46 10.80 3.45
CA GLY A 90 -5.85 9.91 4.57
C GLY A 90 -7.32 9.50 4.65
N SER A 91 -8.03 9.48 3.51
CA SER A 91 -9.46 9.17 3.48
C SER A 91 -9.69 7.67 3.30
N SER A 92 -10.40 7.06 4.25
CA SER A 92 -11.05 5.78 4.05
C SER A 92 -12.27 5.99 3.16
N LYS A 93 -12.27 5.39 1.98
CA LYS A 93 -13.45 5.38 1.10
C LYS A 93 -13.93 3.94 0.95
N SER A 94 -15.18 3.71 1.24
CA SER A 94 -15.85 2.49 0.80
C SER A 94 -16.12 2.61 -0.68
N LEU A 95 -15.60 1.70 -1.50
CA LEU A 95 -15.84 1.65 -2.94
C LEU A 95 -17.12 0.80 -3.21
N ALA A 96 -18.21 1.21 -2.63
CA ALA A 96 -19.51 0.56 -2.81
C ALA A 96 -19.96 0.44 -4.28
N GLU A 97 -19.36 1.24 -5.18
CA GLU A 97 -19.77 1.32 -6.58
C GLU A 97 -19.15 0.24 -7.49
N LEU A 98 -18.05 -0.41 -7.10
CA LEU A 98 -17.37 -1.39 -7.97
C LEU A 98 -17.88 -2.83 -7.88
N ASN A 99 -18.69 -3.17 -6.91
CA ASN A 99 -19.45 -4.43 -6.70
C ASN A 99 -19.94 -4.56 -5.25
N GLY A 100 -20.09 -3.45 -4.56
CA GLY A 100 -20.73 -3.43 -3.25
C GLY A 100 -19.85 -3.79 -2.06
N ASN A 101 -18.64 -4.36 -2.25
CA ASN A 101 -17.91 -4.98 -1.13
C ASN A 101 -16.41 -4.72 -1.07
N THR A 102 -15.82 -3.91 -1.94
CA THR A 102 -14.38 -3.61 -1.84
C THR A 102 -14.14 -2.43 -0.90
N GLU A 103 -13.36 -2.62 0.15
CA GLU A 103 -12.97 -1.58 1.08
C GLU A 103 -11.62 -0.96 0.66
N LEU A 104 -11.59 0.35 0.40
CA LEU A 104 -10.35 1.09 0.10
C LEU A 104 -9.84 1.80 1.35
N LYS A 105 -8.60 1.52 1.71
CA LYS A 105 -7.84 2.23 2.75
C LYS A 105 -6.69 2.99 2.12
N VAL A 106 -6.63 4.28 2.38
CA VAL A 106 -5.48 5.11 2.02
C VAL A 106 -4.60 5.27 3.27
N VAL A 107 -3.33 4.87 3.16
CA VAL A 107 -2.38 4.96 4.26
C VAL A 107 -1.51 6.20 4.12
N PRO A 108 -1.27 6.92 5.23
CA PRO A 108 -0.41 8.09 5.23
C PRO A 108 1.07 7.72 5.06
N SER A 109 1.90 8.72 4.77
CA SER A 109 3.33 8.57 4.72
C SER A 109 3.93 8.37 6.12
N ILE A 110 4.91 7.48 6.24
CA ILE A 110 5.72 7.31 7.45
C ILE A 110 6.69 8.50 7.63
N VAL A 111 7.10 9.13 6.54
CA VAL A 111 8.11 10.22 6.52
C VAL A 111 7.38 11.54 6.71
N GLY A 112 6.34 11.83 7.13
CA GLY A 112 5.75 13.16 7.36
C GLY A 112 6.06 14.18 6.26
N SER A 113 6.14 15.46 6.65
CA SER A 113 6.55 16.54 5.74
C SER A 113 8.05 16.51 5.50
N ASP A 114 8.45 16.63 4.25
CA ASP A 114 9.81 16.86 3.81
C ASP A 114 9.92 18.24 3.13
N PRO A 115 11.12 18.77 2.85
CA PRO A 115 11.29 20.08 2.20
C PRO A 115 10.55 20.20 0.86
N TYR A 116 10.33 19.11 0.14
CA TYR A 116 9.60 19.09 -1.11
C TYR A 116 8.09 19.23 -0.87
N SER A 117 7.52 18.44 0.04
CA SER A 117 6.10 18.54 0.40
C SER A 117 5.76 19.88 1.06
N ASP A 118 6.68 20.44 1.85
CA ASP A 118 6.54 21.78 2.43
C ASP A 118 6.50 22.85 1.35
N SER A 119 7.31 22.73 0.30
CA SER A 119 7.28 23.65 -0.84
C SER A 119 5.95 23.63 -1.58
N LEU A 120 5.26 22.49 -1.58
CA LEU A 120 3.93 22.31 -2.17
C LEU A 120 2.78 22.64 -1.21
N LYS A 121 3.08 23.03 0.04
CA LYS A 121 2.10 23.28 1.12
C LYS A 121 1.17 22.09 1.42
N VAL A 122 1.66 20.87 1.21
CA VAL A 122 0.94 19.61 1.44
C VAL A 122 1.59 18.81 2.56
N GLY A 123 1.85 19.46 3.68
CA GLY A 123 2.39 18.80 4.86
C GLY A 123 1.43 17.76 5.43
N SER A 124 1.92 16.56 5.76
CA SER A 124 1.18 15.54 6.48
C SER A 124 1.93 15.12 7.74
N LYS A 125 1.18 14.73 8.78
CA LYS A 125 1.80 14.10 9.95
C LYS A 125 2.38 12.75 9.56
N SER A 126 3.56 12.44 10.07
CA SER A 126 4.15 11.12 9.97
C SER A 126 3.27 10.11 10.72
N MET A 127 2.74 9.13 10.04
CA MET A 127 1.80 8.17 10.63
C MET A 127 1.98 6.78 10.01
N SER A 128 1.62 5.77 10.78
CA SER A 128 1.51 4.38 10.33
C SER A 128 0.15 3.80 10.70
N LYS A 129 -0.30 2.81 9.98
CA LYS A 129 -1.58 2.13 10.20
C LYS A 129 -1.38 0.64 10.45
N MET A 130 -2.18 0.09 11.34
CA MET A 130 -2.33 -1.35 11.53
C MET A 130 -3.81 -1.71 11.45
N TYR A 131 -4.11 -2.81 10.79
CA TYR A 131 -5.47 -3.30 10.58
C TYR A 131 -5.63 -4.69 11.19
N LYS A 132 -6.72 -4.89 11.92
CA LYS A 132 -7.18 -6.22 12.29
C LYS A 132 -8.20 -6.68 11.24
N ILE A 133 -7.98 -7.86 10.68
CA ILE A 133 -8.80 -8.42 9.62
C ILE A 133 -9.40 -9.74 10.09
N GLU A 134 -10.71 -9.88 9.91
CA GLU A 134 -11.46 -11.09 10.26
C GLU A 134 -12.09 -11.72 9.02
N LYS A 135 -12.24 -13.04 9.06
CA LYS A 135 -12.66 -13.85 7.92
C LYS A 135 -13.96 -13.37 7.27
N SER A 136 -14.96 -13.03 8.06
CA SER A 136 -16.31 -12.71 7.55
C SER A 136 -16.61 -11.22 7.54
N ASN A 137 -15.81 -10.42 8.23
CA ASN A 137 -16.14 -9.02 8.52
C ASN A 137 -15.15 -8.03 7.84
N GLY A 138 -14.09 -8.52 7.17
CA GLY A 138 -13.06 -7.66 6.60
C GLY A 138 -12.25 -6.94 7.68
N ILE A 139 -12.03 -5.64 7.54
CA ILE A 139 -11.33 -4.82 8.54
C ILE A 139 -12.27 -4.52 9.71
N THR A 140 -11.97 -5.05 10.89
CA THR A 140 -12.78 -4.84 12.11
C THR A 140 -12.19 -3.82 13.06
N GLU A 141 -10.88 -3.59 13.01
CA GLU A 141 -10.21 -2.57 13.82
C GLU A 141 -9.11 -1.89 13.01
N GLU A 142 -8.96 -0.59 13.24
CA GLU A 142 -7.92 0.22 12.63
C GLU A 142 -7.17 1.00 13.73
N TYR A 143 -5.85 0.85 13.77
CA TYR A 143 -4.99 1.57 14.70
C TYR A 143 -4.12 2.57 13.94
N THR A 144 -4.06 3.80 14.43
CA THR A 144 -3.20 4.85 13.88
C THR A 144 -2.09 5.17 14.86
N PHE A 145 -0.86 5.06 14.39
CA PHE A 145 0.33 5.45 15.16
C PHE A 145 0.85 6.77 14.58
N VAL A 146 0.84 7.81 15.41
CA VAL A 146 1.46 9.09 15.06
C VAL A 146 2.93 8.99 15.45
N LEU A 147 3.79 9.23 14.47
CA LEU A 147 5.24 9.17 14.64
C LEU A 147 5.73 10.62 14.79
N ASN A 148 6.43 10.92 15.86
CA ASN A 148 6.97 12.25 16.15
C ASN A 148 8.44 12.33 15.75
#